data_c6254190468d51277545565842c1cd04
#
_entry.id   c6254190468d51277545565842c1cd04
#
_cell.length_a   1.000
_cell.length_b   1.000
_cell.length_c   1.000
_cell.angle_alpha   90.00
_cell.angle_beta   90.00
_cell.angle_gamma   90.00
#
_symmetry.space_group_name_H-M   'P 1'
#
loop_
_entity.id
_entity.type
_entity.pdbx_description
1 polymer ?
#
loop_
_entity_poly.entity_id
_entity_poly.type
_entity_poly.pdbx_seq_one_letter_code
_entity_poly.pdbx_strand_id
1 'polypeptide(L)'
;MGVYKEGKNWKVQVYYKDWQGNRKRKQKRGFRTKGEAKEWERDFLQQQSQGVDIEFGNFLEIYYKDMDVRLRENTMYTKRYIIDLKIKPYFEKKILSEITVADVRAWQNELLTYKDKNGKGYSPTYLKTVNCQLTAIFNYAMRYYNLQDNPCRKAGAIGKSKGEPKDFWMQEEFNAFLETVSDKPETRMAFLLLYWTGMRIGELLALTYNDINLEEKTISINKSYQRLKGKDMITQPKTPKSIRVITMPDFLAEEFREYCSHLYGIMKKERLFRFTKSHMEHCMATGIERSGVKRIRLHDLRHSHASMLVDMG
;
A
#
# COMPACT_ATOMS: atom_id res chain seq x y z
N MET A 1 9.22 -46.98 3.41
CA MET A 1 8.05 -46.53 4.16
C MET A 1 7.46 -47.75 4.81
N GLY A 2 7.14 -47.69 6.09
CA GLY A 2 6.51 -48.83 6.73
C GLY A 2 6.25 -48.67 8.21
N VAL A 3 5.36 -49.53 8.66
CA VAL A 3 5.01 -49.73 10.06
C VAL A 3 5.78 -50.92 10.58
N TYR A 4 6.57 -50.74 11.63
CA TYR A 4 7.46 -51.77 12.17
C TYR A 4 7.10 -52.03 13.63
N LYS A 5 7.20 -53.30 14.06
CA LYS A 5 7.04 -53.70 15.46
C LYS A 5 8.31 -53.40 16.23
N GLU A 6 8.21 -52.72 17.36
CA GLU A 6 9.31 -52.36 18.26
C GLU A 6 8.96 -52.79 19.68
N GLY A 7 9.41 -53.99 20.10
CA GLY A 7 9.01 -54.60 21.36
C GLY A 7 7.52 -54.84 21.45
N LYS A 8 6.83 -54.28 22.47
CA LYS A 8 5.38 -54.36 22.66
C LYS A 8 4.58 -53.34 21.84
N ASN A 9 5.26 -52.35 21.25
CA ASN A 9 4.65 -51.23 20.54
C ASN A 9 4.98 -51.27 19.04
N TRP A 10 4.33 -50.38 18.29
CA TRP A 10 4.59 -50.15 16.86
C TRP A 10 5.22 -48.81 16.65
N LYS A 11 6.06 -48.72 15.61
CA LYS A 11 6.68 -47.48 15.09
C LYS A 11 6.37 -47.30 13.65
N VAL A 12 6.28 -46.04 13.21
CA VAL A 12 6.10 -45.64 11.82
C VAL A 12 7.33 -44.86 11.37
N GLN A 13 7.76 -45.15 10.16
CA GLN A 13 8.81 -44.39 9.49
C GLN A 13 8.33 -44.02 8.10
N VAL A 14 8.15 -42.73 7.84
CA VAL A 14 7.74 -42.20 6.55
C VAL A 14 8.81 -41.30 5.94
N TYR A 15 8.90 -41.36 4.62
CA TYR A 15 9.67 -40.41 3.84
C TYR A 15 8.69 -39.50 3.09
N TYR A 16 8.92 -38.22 3.14
CA TYR A 16 8.14 -37.22 2.44
C TYR A 16 9.05 -36.19 1.78
N LYS A 17 8.53 -35.44 0.83
CA LYS A 17 9.23 -34.30 0.26
C LYS A 17 8.79 -33.05 1.01
N ASP A 18 9.75 -32.23 1.47
CA ASP A 18 9.42 -30.93 2.00
C ASP A 18 8.97 -29.98 0.88
N TRP A 19 8.58 -28.78 1.28
CA TRP A 19 8.13 -27.74 0.36
C TRP A 19 9.21 -27.32 -0.68
N GLN A 20 10.48 -27.58 -0.44
CA GLN A 20 11.61 -27.39 -1.38
C GLN A 20 11.82 -28.59 -2.29
N GLY A 21 11.09 -29.65 -2.11
CA GLY A 21 11.26 -30.91 -2.86
C GLY A 21 12.33 -31.84 -2.27
N ASN A 22 12.94 -31.47 -1.14
CA ASN A 22 13.96 -32.30 -0.49
C ASN A 22 13.31 -33.49 0.23
N ARG A 23 13.93 -34.66 0.12
CA ARG A 23 13.47 -35.86 0.80
C ARG A 23 13.80 -35.82 2.28
N LYS A 24 12.76 -35.82 3.14
CA LYS A 24 12.88 -35.90 4.61
C LYS A 24 12.31 -37.17 5.17
N ARG A 25 12.74 -37.49 6.40
CA ARG A 25 12.27 -38.67 7.14
C ARG A 25 11.64 -38.22 8.45
N LYS A 26 10.40 -38.70 8.72
CA LYS A 26 9.72 -38.59 10.01
C LYS A 26 9.56 -39.97 10.62
N GLN A 27 9.78 -40.06 11.94
CA GLN A 27 9.58 -41.30 12.70
C GLN A 27 8.73 -40.98 13.91
N LYS A 28 7.70 -41.82 14.18
CA LYS A 28 6.88 -41.77 15.41
C LYS A 28 6.79 -43.18 16.01
N ARG A 29 6.94 -43.26 17.34
CA ARG A 29 6.96 -44.51 18.09
C ARG A 29 5.83 -44.53 19.12
N GLY A 30 5.55 -45.71 19.69
CA GLY A 30 4.66 -45.83 20.85
C GLY A 30 3.21 -46.12 20.52
N PHE A 31 2.88 -46.53 19.28
CA PHE A 31 1.54 -46.96 18.95
C PHE A 31 1.24 -48.32 19.55
N ARG A 32 0.03 -48.51 20.12
CA ARG A 32 -0.38 -49.75 20.78
C ARG A 32 -0.71 -50.85 19.73
N THR A 33 -1.27 -50.46 18.60
CA THR A 33 -1.68 -51.37 17.53
C THR A 33 -1.07 -51.01 16.19
N LYS A 34 -1.00 -52.01 15.30
CA LYS A 34 -0.59 -51.79 13.90
C LYS A 34 -1.58 -50.88 13.14
N GLY A 35 -2.87 -50.97 13.52
CA GLY A 35 -3.94 -50.14 12.95
C GLY A 35 -3.71 -48.66 13.22
N GLU A 36 -3.55 -48.28 14.47
CA GLU A 36 -3.23 -46.90 14.86
C GLU A 36 -1.97 -46.37 14.16
N ALA A 37 -0.94 -47.20 14.05
CA ALA A 37 0.28 -46.82 13.35
C ALA A 37 0.06 -46.55 11.85
N LYS A 38 -0.74 -47.40 11.17
CA LYS A 38 -1.10 -47.20 9.75
C LYS A 38 -2.03 -46.02 9.53
N GLU A 39 -2.97 -45.79 10.41
CA GLU A 39 -3.87 -44.65 10.37
C GLU A 39 -3.07 -43.35 10.50
N TRP A 40 -2.17 -43.26 11.48
CA TRP A 40 -1.25 -42.12 11.62
C TRP A 40 -0.37 -41.95 10.37
N GLU A 41 0.16 -43.03 9.76
CA GLU A 41 0.97 -42.94 8.54
C GLU A 41 0.16 -42.33 7.39
N ARG A 42 -1.08 -42.77 7.20
CA ARG A 42 -1.99 -42.27 6.16
C ARG A 42 -2.31 -40.79 6.40
N ASP A 43 -2.69 -40.41 7.63
CA ASP A 43 -3.08 -39.06 7.98
C ASP A 43 -1.88 -38.10 7.85
N PHE A 44 -0.69 -38.54 8.29
CA PHE A 44 0.53 -37.77 8.15
C PHE A 44 0.87 -37.53 6.66
N LEU A 45 0.82 -38.56 5.83
CA LEU A 45 1.09 -38.44 4.40
C LEU A 45 0.03 -37.58 3.69
N GLN A 46 -1.22 -37.68 4.11
CA GLN A 46 -2.30 -36.86 3.60
C GLN A 46 -2.11 -35.39 4.02
N GLN A 47 -1.74 -35.11 5.25
CA GLN A 47 -1.40 -33.76 5.71
C GLN A 47 -0.19 -33.21 4.96
N GLN A 48 0.86 -34.00 4.75
CA GLN A 48 2.05 -33.58 4.00
C GLN A 48 1.76 -33.33 2.50
N SER A 49 0.82 -34.03 1.93
CA SER A 49 0.36 -33.76 0.55
C SER A 49 -0.56 -32.55 0.44
N GLN A 50 -1.10 -32.09 1.56
CA GLN A 50 -2.13 -31.05 1.63
C GLN A 50 -1.68 -29.74 2.32
N GLY A 51 -0.53 -29.71 3.01
CA GLY A 51 -0.14 -28.56 3.84
C GLY A 51 1.26 -28.03 3.57
N VAL A 52 1.39 -26.70 3.72
CA VAL A 52 2.69 -26.00 3.73
C VAL A 52 3.27 -26.09 5.15
N ASP A 53 4.05 -27.14 5.38
CA ASP A 53 4.73 -27.37 6.68
C ASP A 53 6.03 -26.53 6.75
N ILE A 54 5.85 -25.21 6.76
CA ILE A 54 6.91 -24.21 6.78
C ILE A 54 6.58 -23.14 7.82
N GLU A 55 7.59 -22.64 8.51
CA GLU A 55 7.41 -21.46 9.37
C GLU A 55 6.93 -20.25 8.55
N PHE A 56 6.01 -19.51 9.12
CA PHE A 56 5.43 -18.31 8.48
C PHE A 56 6.50 -17.31 8.06
N GLY A 57 7.56 -17.12 8.87
CA GLY A 57 8.68 -16.25 8.53
C GLY A 57 9.41 -16.68 7.26
N ASN A 58 9.70 -17.97 7.12
CA ASN A 58 10.32 -18.52 5.92
C ASN A 58 9.40 -18.45 4.69
N PHE A 59 8.08 -18.62 4.89
CA PHE A 59 7.11 -18.43 3.82
C PHE A 59 7.02 -16.98 3.36
N LEU A 60 7.16 -16.01 4.25
CA LEU A 60 7.19 -14.60 3.89
C LEU A 60 8.34 -14.27 2.92
N GLU A 61 9.51 -14.90 3.06
CA GLU A 61 10.62 -14.67 2.13
C GLU A 61 10.27 -15.14 0.71
N ILE A 62 9.58 -16.27 0.59
CA ILE A 62 9.09 -16.76 -0.70
C ILE A 62 8.04 -15.79 -1.27
N TYR A 63 7.09 -15.39 -0.44
CA TYR A 63 6.04 -14.44 -0.81
C TYR A 63 6.62 -13.11 -1.27
N TYR A 64 7.60 -12.57 -0.56
CA TYR A 64 8.26 -11.33 -0.92
C TYR A 64 9.00 -11.42 -2.24
N LYS A 65 9.75 -12.51 -2.46
CA LYS A 65 10.50 -12.73 -3.70
C LYS A 65 9.58 -12.75 -4.94
N ASP A 66 8.42 -13.39 -4.84
CA ASP A 66 7.44 -13.41 -5.95
C ASP A 66 6.76 -12.05 -6.12
N MET A 67 6.41 -11.37 -5.02
CA MET A 67 5.74 -10.07 -5.07
C MET A 67 6.66 -8.94 -5.56
N ASP A 68 7.96 -9.00 -5.30
CA ASP A 68 8.96 -8.02 -5.79
C ASP A 68 8.97 -7.93 -7.32
N VAL A 69 8.75 -9.06 -8.01
CA VAL A 69 8.70 -9.09 -9.48
C VAL A 69 7.36 -8.57 -10.03
N ARG A 70 6.28 -8.70 -9.26
CA ARG A 70 4.91 -8.41 -9.70
C ARG A 70 4.41 -7.03 -9.32
N LEU A 71 4.92 -6.47 -8.23
CA LEU A 71 4.43 -5.22 -7.66
C LEU A 71 5.43 -4.08 -7.91
N ARG A 72 4.89 -2.88 -8.05
CA ARG A 72 5.73 -1.67 -8.10
C ARG A 72 6.46 -1.48 -6.77
N GLU A 73 7.68 -0.97 -6.82
CA GLU A 73 8.56 -0.78 -5.66
C GLU A 73 7.87 -0.09 -4.48
N ASN A 74 7.14 1.01 -4.72
CA ASN A 74 6.43 1.73 -3.66
C ASN A 74 5.31 0.89 -2.99
N THR A 75 4.61 0.06 -3.78
CA THR A 75 3.58 -0.84 -3.25
C THR A 75 4.22 -1.92 -2.39
N MET A 76 5.33 -2.47 -2.88
CA MET A 76 6.07 -3.51 -2.16
C MET A 76 6.71 -2.97 -0.87
N TYR A 77 7.26 -1.76 -0.91
CA TYR A 77 7.79 -1.08 0.27
C TYR A 77 6.73 -0.94 1.37
N THR A 78 5.56 -0.40 1.03
CA THR A 78 4.45 -0.24 2.00
C THR A 78 3.96 -1.59 2.52
N LYS A 79 3.87 -2.59 1.64
CA LYS A 79 3.46 -3.95 1.99
C LYS A 79 4.44 -4.59 2.98
N ARG A 80 5.75 -4.56 2.69
CA ARG A 80 6.80 -5.06 3.59
C ARG A 80 6.75 -4.35 4.92
N TYR A 81 6.69 -3.02 4.92
CA TYR A 81 6.66 -2.23 6.15
C TYR A 81 5.50 -2.67 7.09
N ILE A 82 4.30 -2.84 6.54
CA ILE A 82 3.14 -3.27 7.34
C ILE A 82 3.33 -4.71 7.83
N ILE A 83 3.76 -5.62 6.97
CA ILE A 83 3.92 -7.04 7.32
C ILE A 83 5.01 -7.21 8.38
N ASP A 84 6.18 -6.61 8.17
CA ASP A 84 7.32 -6.75 9.08
C ASP A 84 7.05 -6.11 10.45
N LEU A 85 6.27 -5.02 10.48
CA LEU A 85 5.96 -4.33 11.74
C LEU A 85 4.79 -4.94 12.53
N LYS A 86 3.78 -5.51 11.84
CA LYS A 86 2.50 -5.86 12.48
C LYS A 86 2.10 -7.34 12.36
N ILE A 87 2.65 -8.07 11.43
CA ILE A 87 2.27 -9.46 11.17
C ILE A 87 3.40 -10.41 11.52
N LYS A 88 4.59 -10.17 10.97
CA LYS A 88 5.76 -11.02 11.18
C LYS A 88 6.07 -11.27 12.65
N PRO A 89 6.12 -10.27 13.55
CA PRO A 89 6.46 -10.49 14.95
C PRO A 89 5.55 -11.48 15.69
N TYR A 90 4.28 -11.56 15.26
CA TYR A 90 3.30 -12.45 15.90
C TYR A 90 3.32 -13.87 15.33
N PHE A 91 3.52 -14.01 14.02
CA PHE A 91 3.37 -15.29 13.32
C PHE A 91 4.68 -15.95 12.90
N GLU A 92 5.83 -15.26 12.97
CA GLU A 92 7.10 -15.66 12.36
C GLU A 92 7.49 -17.12 12.63
N LYS A 93 7.37 -17.56 13.89
CA LYS A 93 7.77 -18.90 14.36
C LYS A 93 6.67 -19.97 14.28
N LYS A 94 5.46 -19.58 13.88
CA LYS A 94 4.34 -20.51 13.74
C LYS A 94 4.42 -21.24 12.41
N ILE A 95 4.07 -22.51 12.39
CA ILE A 95 3.92 -23.28 11.15
C ILE A 95 2.68 -22.76 10.41
N LEU A 96 2.82 -22.42 9.12
CA LEU A 96 1.77 -21.77 8.33
C LEU A 96 0.47 -22.59 8.30
N SER A 97 0.58 -23.92 8.16
CA SER A 97 -0.57 -24.85 8.13
C SER A 97 -1.25 -25.01 9.50
N GLU A 98 -0.56 -24.68 10.60
CA GLU A 98 -1.06 -24.83 11.97
C GLU A 98 -1.66 -23.52 12.53
N ILE A 99 -1.57 -22.40 11.80
CA ILE A 99 -2.18 -21.14 12.23
C ILE A 99 -3.70 -21.27 12.19
N THR A 100 -4.30 -21.15 13.37
CA THR A 100 -5.74 -21.31 13.55
C THR A 100 -6.52 -20.00 13.47
N VAL A 101 -7.83 -20.10 13.39
CA VAL A 101 -8.75 -18.96 13.52
C VAL A 101 -8.58 -18.26 14.87
N ALA A 102 -8.31 -19.03 15.95
CA ALA A 102 -8.07 -18.49 17.28
C ALA A 102 -6.80 -17.63 17.32
N ASP A 103 -5.71 -18.08 16.67
CA ASP A 103 -4.48 -17.29 16.56
C ASP A 103 -4.70 -15.96 15.85
N VAL A 104 -5.46 -15.99 14.74
CA VAL A 104 -5.78 -14.76 13.99
C VAL A 104 -6.61 -13.81 14.85
N ARG A 105 -7.61 -14.32 15.58
CA ARG A 105 -8.44 -13.48 16.46
C ARG A 105 -7.63 -12.92 17.64
N ALA A 106 -6.74 -13.68 18.24
CA ALA A 106 -5.86 -13.19 19.30
C ALA A 106 -4.98 -12.03 18.79
N TRP A 107 -4.36 -12.19 17.60
CA TRP A 107 -3.61 -11.12 16.95
C TRP A 107 -4.48 -9.89 16.61
N GLN A 108 -5.69 -10.10 16.12
CA GLN A 108 -6.63 -9.01 15.86
C GLN A 108 -6.98 -8.24 17.14
N ASN A 109 -7.18 -8.94 18.27
CA ASN A 109 -7.48 -8.33 19.56
C ASN A 109 -6.31 -7.47 20.05
N GLU A 110 -5.05 -7.91 19.89
CA GLU A 110 -3.88 -7.09 20.21
C GLU A 110 -3.86 -5.79 19.41
N LEU A 111 -4.19 -5.85 18.12
CA LEU A 111 -4.27 -4.64 17.27
C LEU A 111 -5.42 -3.72 17.67
N LEU A 112 -6.57 -4.26 18.07
CA LEU A 112 -7.76 -3.50 18.49
C LEU A 112 -7.57 -2.82 19.84
N THR A 113 -6.84 -3.46 20.76
CA THR A 113 -6.58 -2.94 22.11
C THR A 113 -5.36 -2.04 22.20
N TYR A 114 -4.52 -2.02 21.15
CA TYR A 114 -3.31 -1.18 21.11
C TYR A 114 -3.62 0.28 21.39
N LYS A 115 -2.80 0.91 22.23
CA LYS A 115 -2.77 2.36 22.47
C LYS A 115 -1.34 2.87 22.34
N ASP A 116 -1.17 4.00 21.72
CA ASP A 116 0.09 4.73 21.67
C ASP A 116 0.35 5.50 22.98
N LYS A 117 1.46 6.24 23.03
CA LYS A 117 1.87 7.05 24.21
C LYS A 117 0.81 8.12 24.60
N ASN A 118 -0.05 8.49 23.67
CA ASN A 118 -1.11 9.46 23.86
C ASN A 118 -2.48 8.80 24.10
N GLY A 119 -2.53 7.47 24.32
CA GLY A 119 -3.76 6.72 24.49
C GLY A 119 -4.56 6.49 23.22
N LYS A 120 -4.04 6.81 22.05
CA LYS A 120 -4.71 6.68 20.76
C LYS A 120 -4.50 5.29 20.14
N GLY A 121 -5.59 4.63 19.76
CA GLY A 121 -5.55 3.35 19.04
C GLY A 121 -5.33 3.52 17.53
N TYR A 122 -5.18 2.40 16.82
CA TYR A 122 -5.11 2.41 15.37
C TYR A 122 -6.42 2.87 14.73
N SER A 123 -6.33 3.63 13.63
CA SER A 123 -7.53 4.02 12.88
C SER A 123 -8.21 2.79 12.25
N PRO A 124 -9.55 2.81 12.08
CA PRO A 124 -10.28 1.71 11.45
C PRO A 124 -9.77 1.36 10.04
N THR A 125 -9.37 2.36 9.27
CA THR A 125 -8.79 2.17 7.93
C THR A 125 -7.43 1.48 7.98
N TYR A 126 -6.59 1.84 8.95
CA TYR A 126 -5.29 1.17 9.14
C TYR A 126 -5.46 -0.29 9.56
N LEU A 127 -6.34 -0.57 10.52
CA LEU A 127 -6.66 -1.94 10.95
C LEU A 127 -7.12 -2.80 9.78
N LYS A 128 -8.03 -2.27 8.94
CA LYS A 128 -8.45 -2.94 7.71
C LYS A 128 -7.28 -3.23 6.78
N THR A 129 -6.39 -2.25 6.58
CA THR A 129 -5.22 -2.40 5.71
C THR A 129 -4.29 -3.50 6.21
N VAL A 130 -3.99 -3.52 7.51
CA VAL A 130 -3.14 -4.55 8.14
C VAL A 130 -3.78 -5.93 8.00
N ASN A 131 -5.08 -6.06 8.32
CA ASN A 131 -5.81 -7.32 8.19
C ASN A 131 -5.83 -7.85 6.75
N CYS A 132 -5.99 -6.96 5.76
CA CYS A 132 -5.94 -7.33 4.35
C CYS A 132 -4.58 -7.90 3.93
N GLN A 133 -3.46 -7.44 4.52
CA GLN A 133 -2.14 -8.00 4.20
C GLN A 133 -2.03 -9.45 4.66
N LEU A 134 -2.46 -9.79 5.88
CA LEU A 134 -2.46 -11.16 6.37
C LEU A 134 -3.37 -12.06 5.51
N THR A 135 -4.58 -11.59 5.21
CA THR A 135 -5.52 -12.30 4.33
C THR A 135 -4.92 -12.58 2.95
N ALA A 136 -4.17 -11.62 2.38
CA ALA A 136 -3.52 -11.78 1.08
C ALA A 136 -2.40 -12.84 1.10
N ILE A 137 -1.63 -12.92 2.20
CA ILE A 137 -0.59 -13.94 2.38
C ILE A 137 -1.21 -15.34 2.40
N PHE A 138 -2.27 -15.55 3.19
CA PHE A 138 -2.97 -16.84 3.25
C PHE A 138 -3.67 -17.19 1.92
N ASN A 139 -4.26 -16.23 1.22
CA ASN A 139 -4.83 -16.46 -0.11
C ASN A 139 -3.74 -16.87 -1.13
N TYR A 140 -2.55 -16.30 -1.03
CA TYR A 140 -1.42 -16.67 -1.85
C TYR A 140 -0.97 -18.11 -1.54
N ALA A 141 -0.89 -18.48 -0.26
CA ALA A 141 -0.55 -19.83 0.17
C ALA A 141 -1.60 -20.87 -0.32
N MET A 142 -2.89 -20.54 -0.25
CA MET A 142 -3.96 -21.40 -0.79
C MET A 142 -3.83 -21.60 -2.29
N ARG A 143 -3.54 -20.51 -3.03
CA ARG A 143 -3.51 -20.56 -4.50
C ARG A 143 -2.31 -21.31 -5.06
N TYR A 144 -1.14 -21.18 -4.42
CA TYR A 144 0.12 -21.63 -5.01
C TYR A 144 0.83 -22.71 -4.20
N TYR A 145 0.43 -22.94 -2.94
CA TYR A 145 1.12 -23.85 -2.02
C TYR A 145 0.17 -24.84 -1.32
N ASN A 146 -1.00 -25.09 -1.90
CA ASN A 146 -1.97 -26.07 -1.43
C ASN A 146 -2.40 -25.92 0.03
N LEU A 147 -2.35 -24.73 0.63
CA LEU A 147 -2.95 -24.51 1.93
C LEU A 147 -4.47 -24.69 1.81
N GLN A 148 -5.06 -25.48 2.70
CA GLN A 148 -6.46 -25.89 2.58
C GLN A 148 -7.46 -24.76 2.84
N ASP A 149 -7.18 -23.93 3.84
CA ASP A 149 -8.10 -22.87 4.29
C ASP A 149 -7.36 -21.59 4.67
N ASN A 150 -8.06 -20.47 4.59
CA ASN A 150 -7.57 -19.17 5.07
C ASN A 150 -8.25 -18.84 6.40
N PRO A 151 -7.52 -18.93 7.54
CA PRO A 151 -8.10 -18.67 8.85
C PRO A 151 -8.63 -17.24 9.01
N CYS A 152 -8.11 -16.27 8.23
CA CYS A 152 -8.59 -14.89 8.26
C CYS A 152 -10.03 -14.76 7.77
N ARG A 153 -10.49 -15.63 6.86
CA ARG A 153 -11.87 -15.60 6.35
C ARG A 153 -12.87 -15.94 7.45
N LYS A 154 -12.58 -16.96 8.26
CA LYS A 154 -13.42 -17.38 9.38
C LYS A 154 -13.29 -16.44 10.58
N ALA A 155 -12.10 -15.87 10.83
CA ALA A 155 -11.90 -14.87 11.88
C ALA A 155 -12.69 -13.58 11.64
N GLY A 156 -12.98 -13.29 10.37
CA GLY A 156 -13.60 -12.04 9.96
C GLY A 156 -12.62 -10.89 9.82
N ALA A 157 -13.05 -9.82 9.20
CA ALA A 157 -12.23 -8.62 9.00
C ALA A 157 -12.34 -7.66 10.18
N ILE A 158 -11.24 -6.98 10.52
CA ILE A 158 -11.25 -5.86 11.47
C ILE A 158 -11.07 -4.54 10.73
N GLY A 159 -11.59 -3.47 11.33
CA GLY A 159 -11.57 -2.13 10.76
C GLY A 159 -12.61 -1.91 9.67
N LYS A 160 -12.79 -0.65 9.29
CA LYS A 160 -13.77 -0.23 8.27
C LYS A 160 -13.12 0.79 7.35
N SER A 161 -13.50 0.80 6.07
CA SER A 161 -13.27 1.97 5.23
C SER A 161 -14.34 2.99 5.58
N LYS A 162 -13.95 4.08 6.23
CA LYS A 162 -14.85 5.21 6.37
C LYS A 162 -14.82 6.01 5.06
N GLY A 163 -15.95 6.08 4.38
CA GLY A 163 -16.25 7.15 3.43
C GLY A 163 -16.78 8.33 4.24
N GLU A 164 -15.91 9.12 4.86
CA GLU A 164 -16.33 10.44 5.34
C GLU A 164 -16.50 11.33 4.13
N PRO A 165 -17.55 12.22 4.14
CA PRO A 165 -17.65 13.27 3.15
C PRO A 165 -16.31 13.99 3.07
N LYS A 166 -15.84 14.24 1.88
CA LYS A 166 -14.56 14.95 1.67
C LYS A 166 -14.91 16.43 1.59
N ASP A 167 -14.32 17.21 2.48
CA ASP A 167 -14.37 18.65 2.37
C ASP A 167 -13.58 19.12 1.14
N PHE A 168 -14.05 20.19 0.55
CA PHE A 168 -13.44 20.86 -0.58
C PHE A 168 -13.55 22.38 -0.40
N TRP A 169 -12.74 23.14 -1.10
CA TRP A 169 -12.81 24.60 -1.10
C TRP A 169 -13.63 25.09 -2.29
N MET A 170 -14.48 26.06 -2.01
CA MET A 170 -15.05 26.92 -3.05
C MET A 170 -13.98 27.92 -3.51
N GLN A 171 -14.26 28.65 -4.59
CA GLN A 171 -13.30 29.57 -5.19
C GLN A 171 -12.87 30.68 -4.24
N GLU A 172 -13.78 31.22 -3.44
CA GLU A 172 -13.53 32.25 -2.45
C GLU A 172 -12.54 31.79 -1.37
N GLU A 173 -12.74 30.55 -0.86
CA GLU A 173 -11.83 29.94 0.13
C GLU A 173 -10.44 29.70 -0.46
N PHE A 174 -10.39 29.24 -1.73
CA PHE A 174 -9.12 29.06 -2.42
C PHE A 174 -8.41 30.39 -2.65
N ASN A 175 -9.10 31.44 -3.05
CA ASN A 175 -8.52 32.78 -3.23
C ASN A 175 -7.97 33.35 -1.92
N ALA A 176 -8.75 33.23 -0.82
CA ALA A 176 -8.29 33.66 0.51
C ALA A 176 -7.02 32.91 0.96
N PHE A 177 -6.96 31.61 0.66
CA PHE A 177 -5.73 30.82 0.91
C PHE A 177 -4.58 31.29 0.02
N LEU A 178 -4.82 31.55 -1.26
CA LEU A 178 -3.80 31.86 -2.27
C LEU A 178 -3.04 33.15 -1.92
N GLU A 179 -3.71 34.14 -1.29
CA GLU A 179 -3.08 35.37 -0.78
C GLU A 179 -2.00 35.08 0.26
N THR A 180 -2.13 34.04 1.05
CA THR A 180 -1.15 33.66 2.09
C THR A 180 0.17 33.13 1.54
N VAL A 181 0.25 32.84 0.25
CA VAL A 181 1.43 32.34 -0.47
C VAL A 181 1.83 33.25 -1.63
N SER A 182 1.32 34.50 -1.67
CA SER A 182 1.61 35.47 -2.71
C SER A 182 3.10 35.85 -2.79
N ASP A 183 3.80 35.79 -1.65
CA ASP A 183 5.25 36.03 -1.52
C ASP A 183 6.12 34.88 -2.06
N LYS A 184 5.50 33.74 -2.49
CA LYS A 184 6.18 32.51 -2.96
C LYS A 184 5.70 32.13 -4.36
N PRO A 185 6.21 32.76 -5.43
CA PRO A 185 5.68 32.59 -6.80
C PRO A 185 5.60 31.14 -7.25
N GLU A 186 6.65 30.33 -6.96
CA GLU A 186 6.67 28.92 -7.34
C GLU A 186 5.58 28.10 -6.62
N THR A 187 5.40 28.34 -5.31
CA THR A 187 4.38 27.66 -4.50
C THR A 187 2.98 28.11 -4.90
N ARG A 188 2.79 29.41 -5.13
CA ARG A 188 1.52 29.99 -5.60
C ARG A 188 1.11 29.38 -6.93
N MET A 189 2.01 29.34 -7.90
CA MET A 189 1.75 28.74 -9.21
C MET A 189 1.41 27.24 -9.09
N ALA A 190 2.09 26.52 -8.23
CA ALA A 190 1.79 25.11 -7.98
C ALA A 190 0.36 24.89 -7.43
N PHE A 191 -0.11 25.74 -6.51
CA PHE A 191 -1.49 25.67 -6.01
C PHE A 191 -2.51 26.06 -7.06
N LEU A 192 -2.25 27.07 -7.87
CA LEU A 192 -3.11 27.45 -9.01
C LEU A 192 -3.28 26.28 -9.98
N LEU A 193 -2.21 25.63 -10.39
CA LEU A 193 -2.29 24.45 -11.26
C LEU A 193 -3.06 23.32 -10.63
N LEU A 194 -2.86 23.01 -9.33
CA LEU A 194 -3.61 21.95 -8.65
C LEU A 194 -5.12 22.21 -8.59
N TYR A 195 -5.50 23.45 -8.28
CA TYR A 195 -6.90 23.83 -8.16
C TYR A 195 -7.61 23.87 -9.52
N TRP A 196 -7.03 24.59 -10.47
CA TRP A 196 -7.69 24.87 -11.76
C TRP A 196 -7.58 23.72 -12.80
N THR A 197 -6.70 22.77 -12.61
CA THR A 197 -6.55 21.61 -13.52
C THR A 197 -6.92 20.27 -12.88
N GLY A 198 -7.07 20.23 -11.58
CA GLY A 198 -7.38 19.01 -10.85
C GLY A 198 -6.34 17.90 -11.00
N MET A 199 -5.11 18.21 -11.42
CA MET A 199 -4.04 17.20 -11.52
C MET A 199 -3.62 16.70 -10.13
N ARG A 200 -2.98 15.52 -10.08
CA ARG A 200 -2.46 14.99 -8.82
C ARG A 200 -1.14 15.67 -8.46
N ILE A 201 -0.85 15.81 -7.16
CA ILE A 201 0.42 16.41 -6.70
C ILE A 201 1.66 15.73 -7.30
N GLY A 202 1.66 14.41 -7.46
CA GLY A 202 2.78 13.71 -8.09
C GLY A 202 2.91 14.00 -9.59
N GLU A 203 1.82 14.31 -10.28
CA GLU A 203 1.79 14.73 -11.68
C GLU A 203 2.37 16.15 -11.79
N LEU A 204 1.90 17.08 -10.93
CA LEU A 204 2.46 18.44 -10.85
C LEU A 204 3.98 18.43 -10.62
N LEU A 205 4.45 17.71 -9.60
CA LEU A 205 5.87 17.65 -9.26
C LEU A 205 6.74 16.96 -10.31
N ALA A 206 6.15 16.27 -11.28
CA ALA A 206 6.85 15.66 -12.40
C ALA A 206 6.90 16.56 -13.65
N LEU A 207 6.13 17.66 -13.67
CA LEU A 207 6.05 18.54 -14.84
C LEU A 207 7.43 19.09 -15.22
N THR A 208 7.67 19.09 -16.52
CA THR A 208 8.81 19.76 -17.17
C THR A 208 8.27 20.77 -18.18
N TYR A 209 9.10 21.67 -18.65
CA TYR A 209 8.68 22.65 -19.67
C TYR A 209 8.16 21.97 -20.97
N ASN A 210 8.70 20.80 -21.31
CA ASN A 210 8.25 20.05 -22.49
C ASN A 210 6.83 19.46 -22.38
N ASP A 211 6.25 19.44 -21.18
CA ASP A 211 4.89 18.92 -20.99
C ASP A 211 3.83 20.00 -21.21
N ILE A 212 4.22 21.25 -21.49
CA ILE A 212 3.34 22.42 -21.54
C ILE A 212 3.37 23.02 -22.93
N ASN A 213 2.19 23.21 -23.49
CA ASN A 213 1.99 23.97 -24.71
C ASN A 213 1.19 25.25 -24.39
N LEU A 214 1.88 26.39 -24.36
CA LEU A 214 1.28 27.69 -24.02
C LEU A 214 0.45 28.29 -25.17
N GLU A 215 0.68 27.88 -26.42
CA GLU A 215 -0.11 28.30 -27.55
C GLU A 215 -1.48 27.64 -27.57
N GLU A 216 -1.51 26.32 -27.35
CA GLU A 216 -2.74 25.54 -27.22
C GLU A 216 -3.32 25.54 -25.81
N LYS A 217 -2.65 26.18 -24.84
CA LYS A 217 -3.04 26.24 -23.42
C LYS A 217 -3.28 24.84 -22.82
N THR A 218 -2.36 23.91 -23.11
CA THR A 218 -2.51 22.51 -22.69
C THR A 218 -1.32 22.01 -21.88
N ILE A 219 -1.57 21.03 -21.01
CA ILE A 219 -0.58 20.32 -20.20
C ILE A 219 -0.69 18.81 -20.46
N SER A 220 0.39 18.19 -20.87
CA SER A 220 0.48 16.75 -21.06
C SER A 220 0.85 16.04 -19.76
N ILE A 221 -0.04 15.20 -19.25
CA ILE A 221 0.17 14.39 -18.06
C ILE A 221 0.60 12.99 -18.49
N ASN A 222 1.90 12.68 -18.40
CA ASN A 222 2.49 11.44 -18.86
C ASN A 222 3.42 10.77 -17.84
N LYS A 223 3.65 11.42 -16.69
CA LYS A 223 4.56 10.96 -15.63
C LYS A 223 4.11 11.41 -14.25
N SER A 224 4.67 10.82 -13.22
CA SER A 224 4.41 11.18 -11.82
C SER A 224 5.68 11.09 -11.00
N TYR A 225 5.93 12.07 -10.17
CA TYR A 225 7.04 12.12 -9.23
C TYR A 225 6.64 11.57 -7.87
N GLN A 226 7.55 10.84 -7.27
CA GLN A 226 7.48 10.43 -5.86
C GLN A 226 8.89 10.40 -5.26
N ARG A 227 8.98 10.59 -3.95
CA ARG A 227 10.24 10.41 -3.21
C ARG A 227 10.14 9.16 -2.34
N LEU A 228 11.01 8.19 -2.58
CA LEU A 228 11.04 6.92 -1.87
C LEU A 228 12.43 6.71 -1.25
N LYS A 229 12.49 6.47 0.05
CA LYS A 229 13.75 6.28 0.80
C LYS A 229 14.79 7.40 0.53
N GLY A 230 14.32 8.65 0.45
CA GLY A 230 15.18 9.81 0.17
C GLY A 230 15.60 9.99 -1.28
N LYS A 231 15.22 9.07 -2.20
CA LYS A 231 15.53 9.15 -3.63
C LYS A 231 14.34 9.66 -4.42
N ASP A 232 14.61 10.55 -5.35
CA ASP A 232 13.61 11.08 -6.27
C ASP A 232 13.37 10.07 -7.41
N MET A 233 12.11 9.76 -7.66
CA MET A 233 11.70 8.80 -8.68
C MET A 233 10.63 9.40 -9.57
N ILE A 234 10.84 9.37 -10.87
CA ILE A 234 9.82 9.69 -11.88
C ILE A 234 9.34 8.36 -12.48
N THR A 235 8.05 8.12 -12.40
CA THR A 235 7.43 6.88 -12.87
C THR A 235 6.35 7.19 -13.90
N GLN A 236 6.12 6.24 -14.80
CA GLN A 236 4.97 6.30 -15.69
C GLN A 236 3.65 6.14 -14.89
N PRO A 237 2.54 6.69 -15.39
CA PRO A 237 1.23 6.51 -14.78
C PRO A 237 0.87 5.03 -14.57
N LYS A 238 -0.01 4.77 -13.59
CA LYS A 238 -0.40 3.38 -13.25
C LYS A 238 -1.23 2.70 -14.34
N THR A 239 -1.96 3.48 -15.11
CA THR A 239 -2.82 2.98 -16.19
C THR A 239 -2.69 3.85 -17.44
N PRO A 240 -2.87 3.31 -18.65
CA PRO A 240 -2.88 4.10 -19.89
C PRO A 240 -3.89 5.26 -19.85
N LYS A 241 -5.05 5.06 -19.23
CA LYS A 241 -6.08 6.12 -19.05
C LYS A 241 -5.63 7.29 -18.17
N SER A 242 -4.52 7.16 -17.44
CA SER A 242 -3.95 8.26 -16.65
C SER A 242 -3.09 9.20 -17.51
N ILE A 243 -2.68 8.78 -18.71
CA ILE A 243 -2.04 9.63 -19.68
C ILE A 243 -3.15 10.46 -20.34
N ARG A 244 -3.05 11.76 -20.22
CA ARG A 244 -4.07 12.70 -20.69
C ARG A 244 -3.50 14.08 -20.95
N VAL A 245 -4.17 14.86 -21.77
CA VAL A 245 -3.94 16.28 -21.93
C VAL A 245 -5.01 17.03 -21.12
N ILE A 246 -4.61 18.07 -20.43
CA ILE A 246 -5.48 18.96 -19.65
C ILE A 246 -5.41 20.35 -20.29
N THR A 247 -6.56 20.98 -20.49
CA THR A 247 -6.63 22.38 -20.96
C THR A 247 -6.55 23.31 -19.75
N MET A 248 -5.80 24.39 -19.89
CA MET A 248 -5.73 25.48 -18.91
C MET A 248 -6.74 26.58 -19.29
N PRO A 249 -7.42 27.18 -18.34
CA PRO A 249 -8.12 28.45 -18.55
C PRO A 249 -7.17 29.56 -19.03
N ASP A 250 -7.66 30.52 -19.78
CA ASP A 250 -6.86 31.58 -20.40
C ASP A 250 -6.00 32.33 -19.38
N PHE A 251 -6.61 32.79 -18.29
CA PHE A 251 -5.89 33.52 -17.23
C PHE A 251 -4.76 32.67 -16.61
N LEU A 252 -4.98 31.35 -16.45
CA LEU A 252 -3.97 30.47 -15.88
C LEU A 252 -2.78 30.27 -16.83
N ALA A 253 -3.06 30.20 -18.14
CA ALA A 253 -2.02 30.12 -19.17
C ALA A 253 -1.18 31.40 -19.21
N GLU A 254 -1.79 32.58 -19.01
CA GLU A 254 -1.10 33.88 -18.92
C GLU A 254 -0.25 33.98 -17.67
N GLU A 255 -0.80 33.68 -16.49
CA GLU A 255 -0.02 33.66 -15.23
C GLU A 255 1.13 32.64 -15.31
N PHE A 256 0.90 31.50 -15.95
CA PHE A 256 1.96 30.51 -16.12
C PHE A 256 3.05 30.98 -17.10
N ARG A 257 2.69 31.71 -18.16
CA ARG A 257 3.65 32.33 -19.10
C ARG A 257 4.53 33.35 -18.38
N GLU A 258 3.92 34.21 -17.55
CA GLU A 258 4.62 35.19 -16.74
C GLU A 258 5.57 34.49 -15.75
N TYR A 259 5.09 33.47 -15.02
CA TYR A 259 5.92 32.68 -14.13
C TYR A 259 7.13 32.08 -14.87
N CYS A 260 6.92 31.48 -16.04
CA CYS A 260 8.01 30.91 -16.83
C CYS A 260 9.01 31.94 -17.33
N SER A 261 8.61 33.19 -17.59
CA SER A 261 9.51 34.26 -18.02
C SER A 261 10.53 34.64 -16.94
N HIS A 262 10.22 34.39 -15.67
CA HIS A 262 11.10 34.63 -14.52
C HIS A 262 12.00 33.43 -14.19
N LEU A 263 11.84 32.30 -14.88
CA LEU A 263 12.65 31.10 -14.64
C LEU A 263 13.93 31.14 -15.48
N TYR A 264 15.05 31.47 -14.82
CA TYR A 264 16.36 31.46 -15.46
C TYR A 264 17.06 30.11 -15.30
N GLY A 265 17.67 29.58 -16.37
CA GLY A 265 18.57 28.44 -16.34
C GLY A 265 17.91 27.07 -16.14
N ILE A 266 16.59 26.96 -16.25
CA ILE A 266 15.91 25.66 -16.20
C ILE A 266 16.00 24.99 -17.58
N MET A 267 16.62 23.81 -17.61
CA MET A 267 16.63 23.02 -18.85
C MET A 267 15.22 22.45 -19.12
N LYS A 268 14.85 22.40 -20.42
CA LYS A 268 13.52 21.92 -20.86
C LYS A 268 13.07 20.57 -20.30
N LYS A 269 14.02 19.73 -19.89
CA LYS A 269 13.77 18.39 -19.33
C LYS A 269 13.80 18.34 -17.79
N GLU A 270 14.17 19.42 -17.13
CA GLU A 270 14.17 19.50 -15.68
C GLU A 270 12.77 19.74 -15.13
N ARG A 271 12.54 19.30 -13.87
CA ARG A 271 11.28 19.56 -13.19
C ARG A 271 11.08 21.05 -12.97
N LEU A 272 9.91 21.55 -13.30
CA LEU A 272 9.52 22.93 -13.06
C LEU A 272 9.46 23.26 -11.58
N PHE A 273 8.95 22.32 -10.78
CA PHE A 273 8.80 22.44 -9.33
C PHE A 273 9.82 21.55 -8.63
N ARG A 274 10.85 22.16 -8.05
CA ARG A 274 11.96 21.42 -7.44
C ARG A 274 11.72 21.00 -5.99
N PHE A 275 10.64 21.44 -5.38
CA PHE A 275 10.26 21.07 -4.01
C PHE A 275 9.58 19.67 -3.95
N THR A 276 9.30 19.23 -2.73
CA THR A 276 8.67 17.93 -2.44
C THR A 276 7.20 18.08 -2.08
N LYS A 277 6.47 16.95 -2.05
CA LYS A 277 5.09 16.93 -1.54
C LYS A 277 4.98 17.45 -0.11
N SER A 278 5.94 17.12 0.77
CA SER A 278 5.95 17.60 2.16
C SER A 278 6.07 19.11 2.27
N HIS A 279 6.80 19.76 1.36
CA HIS A 279 6.84 21.22 1.28
C HIS A 279 5.45 21.79 0.98
N MET A 280 4.75 21.26 0.00
CA MET A 280 3.40 21.70 -0.35
C MET A 280 2.39 21.47 0.79
N GLU A 281 2.50 20.33 1.48
CA GLU A 281 1.66 20.02 2.65
C GLU A 281 1.93 21.02 3.80
N HIS A 282 3.19 21.39 4.02
CA HIS A 282 3.56 22.39 5.02
C HIS A 282 3.04 23.80 4.65
N CYS A 283 3.26 24.24 3.41
CA CYS A 283 2.74 25.52 2.93
C CYS A 283 1.21 25.59 3.02
N MET A 284 0.53 24.48 2.68
CA MET A 284 -0.92 24.41 2.81
C MET A 284 -1.39 24.52 4.26
N ALA A 285 -0.75 23.81 5.20
CA ALA A 285 -1.10 23.87 6.62
C ALA A 285 -0.93 25.29 7.17
N THR A 286 0.21 25.94 6.89
CA THR A 286 0.49 27.31 7.31
C THR A 286 -0.47 28.32 6.67
N GLY A 287 -0.78 28.14 5.38
CA GLY A 287 -1.73 29.00 4.67
C GLY A 287 -3.15 28.89 5.22
N ILE A 288 -3.61 27.69 5.57
CA ILE A 288 -4.90 27.46 6.22
C ILE A 288 -4.98 28.19 7.57
N GLU A 289 -3.92 28.10 8.38
CA GLU A 289 -3.84 28.80 9.67
C GLU A 289 -3.91 30.33 9.51
N ARG A 290 -3.28 30.87 8.47
CA ARG A 290 -3.25 32.32 8.19
C ARG A 290 -4.56 32.83 7.61
N SER A 291 -5.18 32.10 6.70
CA SER A 291 -6.42 32.51 6.03
C SER A 291 -7.69 32.19 6.82
N GLY A 292 -7.62 31.25 7.78
CA GLY A 292 -8.78 30.80 8.53
C GLY A 292 -9.77 29.93 7.72
N VAL A 293 -9.45 29.53 6.49
CA VAL A 293 -10.29 28.67 5.69
C VAL A 293 -10.39 27.25 6.27
N LYS A 294 -11.43 26.52 5.94
CA LYS A 294 -11.62 25.15 6.45
C LYS A 294 -10.44 24.24 6.05
N ARG A 295 -10.11 23.33 6.95
CA ARG A 295 -8.97 22.43 6.76
C ARG A 295 -9.32 21.31 5.78
N ILE A 296 -8.62 21.25 4.65
CA ILE A 296 -8.64 20.15 3.70
C ILE A 296 -7.22 19.59 3.48
N ARG A 297 -7.12 18.44 2.83
CA ARG A 297 -5.81 17.85 2.46
C ARG A 297 -5.42 18.32 1.06
N LEU A 298 -4.13 18.32 0.77
CA LEU A 298 -3.60 18.69 -0.55
C LEU A 298 -4.28 17.94 -1.72
N HIS A 299 -4.63 16.66 -1.51
CA HIS A 299 -5.35 15.88 -2.53
C HIS A 299 -6.82 16.32 -2.71
N ASP A 300 -7.40 16.96 -1.71
CA ASP A 300 -8.81 17.39 -1.76
C ASP A 300 -8.99 18.63 -2.65
N LEU A 301 -7.90 19.35 -3.04
CA LEU A 301 -7.92 20.37 -4.11
C LEU A 301 -8.45 19.81 -5.45
N ARG A 302 -8.18 18.54 -5.73
CA ARG A 302 -8.76 17.87 -6.89
C ARG A 302 -10.28 17.65 -6.74
N HIS A 303 -10.79 17.49 -5.52
CA HIS A 303 -12.23 17.46 -5.26
C HIS A 303 -12.83 18.85 -5.39
N SER A 304 -12.12 19.90 -4.93
CA SER A 304 -12.49 21.30 -5.16
C SER A 304 -12.64 21.61 -6.65
N HIS A 305 -11.67 21.21 -7.46
CA HIS A 305 -11.76 21.34 -8.92
C HIS A 305 -12.98 20.65 -9.52
N ALA A 306 -13.24 19.39 -9.10
CA ALA A 306 -14.39 18.66 -9.61
C ALA A 306 -15.72 19.30 -9.22
N SER A 307 -15.85 19.83 -7.99
CA SER A 307 -17.03 20.56 -7.53
C SER A 307 -17.21 21.86 -8.32
N MET A 308 -16.14 22.63 -8.51
CA MET A 308 -16.17 23.87 -9.31
C MET A 308 -16.67 23.61 -10.74
N LEU A 309 -16.22 22.53 -11.40
CA LEU A 309 -16.70 22.18 -12.74
C LEU A 309 -18.19 21.81 -12.76
N VAL A 310 -18.69 21.17 -11.73
CA VAL A 310 -20.13 20.83 -11.60
C VAL A 310 -20.97 22.10 -11.39
N ASP A 311 -20.44 23.07 -10.64
CA ASP A 311 -21.15 24.34 -10.39
C ASP A 311 -21.17 25.25 -11.65
N MET A 312 -20.21 25.09 -12.54
CA MET A 312 -20.12 25.84 -13.80
C MET A 312 -21.01 25.26 -14.92
N GLY A 313 -21.60 24.06 -14.75
CA GLY A 313 -22.43 23.37 -15.75
C GLY A 313 -21.64 22.40 -16.57
#